data_4979bb6870115be7d69d57b5e2fcfa58
#
_entry.id   4979bb6870115be7d69d57b5e2fcfa58
#
_cell.length_a   1.000
_cell.length_b   1.000
_cell.length_c   1.000
_cell.angle_alpha   90.00
_cell.angle_beta   90.00
_cell.angle_gamma   90.00
#
_symmetry.space_group_name_H-M   'P 1'
#
loop_
_entity.id
_entity.type
_entity.pdbx_description
1 polymer ?
#
loop_
_entity_poly.entity_id
_entity_poly.type
_entity_poly.pdbx_seq_one_letter_code
_entity_poly.pdbx_strand_id
1 'polypeptide(L)'
;MGSVLLLTACTTAGGAATPVDAPTSTASATAAAGCGARIETGSLPDWADAGFRGDTRIPHVFGAQGDIVAVLFAHPLAQVRQDKSNNKILWVSRRAPTLSEATSPKPLEITATLDGTDTRVIREVAGGPGPSIIDMPRAGCWHLELRWSGHTDTMDLVYLDRLPQTRRP
;
A
#
# COMPACT_ATOMS: atom_id res chain seq x y z
N MET A 1 30.26 58.27 -57.68
CA MET A 1 30.18 56.86 -57.41
C MET A 1 29.21 56.69 -56.24
N GLY A 2 27.99 56.36 -56.61
CA GLY A 2 26.85 56.54 -55.75
C GLY A 2 26.60 55.33 -54.79
N SER A 3 26.22 55.62 -53.58
CA SER A 3 25.68 54.71 -52.63
C SER A 3 24.21 55.00 -52.35
N VAL A 4 23.36 54.04 -52.66
CA VAL A 4 21.90 54.16 -52.41
C VAL A 4 21.64 53.46 -51.07
N LEU A 5 21.10 54.17 -50.09
CA LEU A 5 20.56 53.63 -48.85
C LEU A 5 19.11 53.21 -49.11
N LEU A 6 18.79 51.96 -48.84
CA LEU A 6 17.43 51.51 -48.77
C LEU A 6 17.09 51.22 -47.27
N LEU A 7 16.19 52.05 -46.73
CA LEU A 7 15.57 51.81 -45.43
C LEU A 7 14.36 50.89 -45.62
N THR A 8 14.38 49.72 -44.99
CA THR A 8 13.19 48.87 -44.83
C THR A 8 12.72 48.93 -43.39
N ALA A 9 11.53 49.48 -43.18
CA ALA A 9 10.84 49.51 -41.90
C ALA A 9 10.22 48.12 -41.63
N CYS A 10 10.58 47.47 -40.54
CA CYS A 10 9.88 46.27 -40.03
C CYS A 10 8.87 46.69 -38.96
N THR A 11 7.61 46.46 -39.28
CA THR A 11 6.46 46.63 -38.40
C THR A 11 6.47 45.56 -37.30
N THR A 12 6.51 45.94 -36.02
CA THR A 12 6.36 45.05 -34.89
C THR A 12 4.90 44.68 -34.72
N ALA A 13 4.57 43.43 -35.04
CA ALA A 13 3.32 42.81 -34.62
C ALA A 13 3.45 42.31 -33.18
N GLY A 14 2.69 42.91 -32.26
CA GLY A 14 2.59 42.45 -30.87
C GLY A 14 1.86 41.12 -30.81
N GLY A 15 2.60 40.05 -30.56
CA GLY A 15 2.04 38.77 -30.22
C GLY A 15 1.74 38.73 -28.73
N ALA A 16 0.47 38.67 -28.36
CA ALA A 16 0.04 38.37 -27.01
C ALA A 16 0.51 36.96 -26.62
N ALA A 17 1.38 36.88 -25.63
CA ALA A 17 1.78 35.60 -25.04
C ALA A 17 0.58 35.05 -24.24
N THR A 18 0.00 33.96 -24.72
CA THR A 18 -0.92 33.16 -23.95
C THR A 18 -0.13 32.47 -22.82
N PRO A 19 -0.63 32.47 -21.58
CA PRO A 19 0.01 31.68 -20.51
C PRO A 19 -0.05 30.20 -20.89
N VAL A 20 1.13 29.59 -21.03
CA VAL A 20 1.26 28.16 -21.18
C VAL A 20 0.89 27.57 -19.81
N ASP A 21 -0.25 26.91 -19.73
CA ASP A 21 -0.62 26.07 -18.59
C ASP A 21 0.50 25.05 -18.38
N ALA A 22 1.19 25.20 -17.26
CA ALA A 22 2.12 24.19 -16.79
C ALA A 22 1.34 22.89 -16.60
N PRO A 23 1.81 21.74 -17.11
CA PRO A 23 1.15 20.47 -16.85
C PRO A 23 1.18 20.23 -15.35
N THR A 24 0.00 20.30 -14.74
CA THR A 24 -0.21 19.82 -13.38
C THR A 24 0.15 18.34 -13.42
N SER A 25 1.34 18.01 -12.93
CA SER A 25 1.73 16.63 -12.70
C SER A 25 0.77 16.05 -11.67
N THR A 26 -0.31 15.47 -12.17
CA THR A 26 -1.11 14.54 -11.40
C THR A 26 -0.17 13.37 -11.11
N ALA A 27 0.41 13.35 -9.93
CA ALA A 27 1.08 12.16 -9.42
C ALA A 27 -0.01 11.09 -9.31
N SER A 28 -0.27 10.41 -10.42
CA SER A 28 -0.96 9.13 -10.41
C SER A 28 -0.14 8.26 -9.49
N ALA A 29 -0.73 7.84 -8.37
CA ALA A 29 -0.24 6.72 -7.60
C ALA A 29 -0.29 5.51 -8.55
N THR A 30 0.77 5.35 -9.32
CA THR A 30 0.99 4.15 -10.12
C THR A 30 1.12 3.03 -9.10
N ALA A 31 0.05 2.24 -8.93
CA ALA A 31 0.17 0.94 -8.31
C ALA A 31 1.34 0.27 -9.01
N ALA A 32 2.37 -0.12 -8.27
CA ALA A 32 3.59 -0.67 -8.83
C ALA A 32 3.18 -1.81 -9.78
N ALA A 33 3.43 -1.62 -11.08
CA ALA A 33 3.14 -2.61 -12.09
C ALA A 33 3.98 -3.84 -11.74
N GLY A 34 3.34 -4.91 -11.23
CA GLY A 34 4.02 -6.11 -10.76
C GLY A 34 3.65 -6.54 -9.34
N CYS A 35 3.05 -5.67 -8.52
CA CYS A 35 2.58 -6.08 -7.20
C CYS A 35 1.38 -7.01 -7.34
N GLY A 36 1.53 -8.25 -6.88
CA GLY A 36 0.45 -9.25 -6.86
C GLY A 36 -0.62 -8.98 -5.80
N ALA A 37 -0.54 -7.86 -5.07
CA ALA A 37 -1.50 -7.49 -4.02
C ALA A 37 -2.90 -7.36 -4.60
N ARG A 38 -3.76 -8.32 -4.31
CA ARG A 38 -5.17 -8.31 -4.68
C ARG A 38 -6.00 -7.93 -3.46
N ILE A 39 -6.47 -6.70 -3.45
CA ILE A 39 -7.37 -6.23 -2.40
C ILE A 39 -8.78 -6.73 -2.69
N GLU A 40 -9.27 -7.58 -1.82
CA GLU A 40 -10.67 -8.01 -1.81
C GLU A 40 -11.49 -7.05 -0.95
N THR A 41 -12.71 -6.76 -1.40
CA THR A 41 -13.67 -5.89 -0.68
C THR A 41 -15.02 -6.60 -0.44
N GLY A 42 -15.10 -7.87 -0.77
CA GLY A 42 -16.23 -8.73 -0.43
C GLY A 42 -16.31 -9.01 1.07
N SER A 43 -17.29 -9.79 1.48
CA SER A 43 -17.37 -10.29 2.86
C SER A 43 -16.21 -11.22 3.16
N LEU A 44 -15.70 -11.16 4.37
CA LEU A 44 -14.75 -12.15 4.86
C LEU A 44 -15.39 -13.56 4.84
N PRO A 45 -14.61 -14.62 4.61
CA PRO A 45 -15.14 -15.99 4.74
C PRO A 45 -15.41 -16.33 6.21
N ASP A 46 -16.30 -17.29 6.44
CA ASP A 46 -16.78 -17.69 7.77
C ASP A 46 -15.65 -17.96 8.78
N TRP A 47 -14.52 -18.51 8.33
CA TRP A 47 -13.38 -18.78 9.19
C TRP A 47 -12.62 -17.52 9.62
N ALA A 48 -12.78 -16.41 8.92
CA ALA A 48 -12.10 -15.14 9.18
C ALA A 48 -13.03 -14.09 9.79
N ASP A 49 -14.33 -14.27 9.74
CA ASP A 49 -15.32 -13.33 10.29
C ASP A 49 -15.69 -13.63 11.76
N ALA A 50 -15.23 -14.75 12.30
CA ALA A 50 -15.48 -15.20 13.68
C ALA A 50 -14.96 -14.20 14.72
N GLY A 51 -15.74 -13.29 15.16
CA GLY A 51 -15.37 -12.21 16.11
C GLY A 51 -15.70 -10.81 15.59
N PHE A 52 -16.08 -10.70 14.34
CA PHE A 52 -16.67 -9.48 13.82
C PHE A 52 -18.17 -9.42 14.15
N ARG A 53 -18.66 -8.20 14.35
CA ARG A 53 -20.10 -7.94 14.49
C ARG A 53 -20.51 -6.95 13.40
N GLY A 54 -21.51 -7.35 12.61
CA GLY A 54 -22.05 -6.53 11.54
C GLY A 54 -21.40 -6.81 10.18
N ASP A 55 -21.15 -5.77 9.38
CA ASP A 55 -20.66 -5.89 8.01
C ASP A 55 -19.19 -6.25 8.00
N THR A 56 -18.83 -7.37 7.36
CA THR A 56 -17.47 -7.87 7.22
C THR A 56 -16.83 -7.53 5.87
N ARG A 57 -17.42 -6.64 5.10
CA ARG A 57 -16.86 -6.10 3.85
C ARG A 57 -15.74 -5.10 4.14
N ILE A 58 -14.67 -5.60 4.70
CA ILE A 58 -13.48 -4.83 5.04
C ILE A 58 -12.40 -5.16 4.02
N PRO A 59 -11.63 -4.20 3.50
CA PRO A 59 -10.51 -4.47 2.61
C PRO A 59 -9.58 -5.52 3.21
N HIS A 60 -9.26 -6.56 2.44
CA HIS A 60 -8.42 -7.65 2.91
C HIS A 60 -7.61 -8.27 1.77
N VAL A 61 -6.54 -8.98 2.13
CA VAL A 61 -5.67 -9.72 1.21
C VAL A 61 -5.50 -11.13 1.73
N PHE A 62 -5.72 -12.12 0.87
CA PHE A 62 -5.43 -13.51 1.19
C PHE A 62 -3.97 -13.84 0.94
N GLY A 63 -3.40 -14.72 1.75
CA GLY A 63 -2.17 -15.40 1.43
C GLY A 63 -2.31 -16.25 0.16
N ALA A 64 -1.22 -16.48 -0.53
CA ALA A 64 -1.19 -17.22 -1.79
C ALA A 64 -1.73 -18.67 -1.65
N GLN A 65 -1.58 -19.27 -0.46
CA GLN A 65 -2.13 -20.59 -0.13
C GLN A 65 -3.53 -20.52 0.48
N GLY A 66 -4.00 -19.33 0.84
CA GLY A 66 -5.29 -19.10 1.47
C GLY A 66 -5.38 -19.57 2.93
N ASP A 67 -4.24 -19.78 3.59
CA ASP A 67 -4.17 -20.23 4.98
C ASP A 67 -4.19 -19.07 5.98
N ILE A 68 -3.96 -17.83 5.51
CA ILE A 68 -4.03 -16.62 6.31
C ILE A 68 -4.65 -15.47 5.51
N VAL A 69 -5.32 -14.55 6.20
CA VAL A 69 -5.82 -13.30 5.62
C VAL A 69 -5.33 -12.12 6.43
N ALA A 70 -4.95 -11.04 5.74
CA ALA A 70 -4.67 -9.73 6.31
C ALA A 70 -5.90 -8.84 6.14
N VAL A 71 -6.62 -8.55 7.21
CA VAL A 71 -7.74 -7.61 7.23
C VAL A 71 -7.22 -6.21 7.48
N LEU A 72 -7.42 -5.30 6.51
CA LEU A 72 -6.82 -3.97 6.49
C LEU A 72 -7.77 -2.94 7.10
N PHE A 73 -7.69 -2.70 8.42
CA PHE A 73 -8.47 -1.65 9.08
C PHE A 73 -8.06 -0.25 8.66
N ALA A 74 -6.86 -0.11 8.14
CA ALA A 74 -6.32 1.12 7.58
C ALA A 74 -6.02 0.90 6.10
N HIS A 75 -7.00 1.14 5.24
CA HIS A 75 -6.80 1.07 3.80
C HIS A 75 -7.04 2.45 3.16
N PRO A 76 -6.12 2.90 2.28
CA PRO A 76 -4.85 2.27 1.91
C PRO A 76 -3.79 2.31 3.03
N LEU A 77 -2.89 1.32 3.01
CA LEU A 77 -1.69 1.37 3.85
C LEU A 77 -0.75 2.47 3.35
N ALA A 78 -0.02 3.12 4.25
CA ALA A 78 0.90 4.20 3.87
C ALA A 78 2.15 4.22 4.75
N GLN A 79 3.29 4.59 4.17
CA GLN A 79 4.53 4.80 4.91
C GLN A 79 4.38 5.96 5.90
N VAL A 80 3.79 7.07 5.45
CA VAL A 80 3.53 8.23 6.30
C VAL A 80 2.03 8.47 6.41
N ARG A 81 1.52 8.44 7.64
CA ARG A 81 0.12 8.71 7.94
C ARG A 81 -0.03 10.06 8.65
N GLN A 82 -0.72 10.99 7.99
CA GLN A 82 -0.97 12.33 8.53
C GLN A 82 -2.35 12.44 9.22
N ASP A 83 -3.19 11.42 9.07
CA ASP A 83 -4.56 11.35 9.60
C ASP A 83 -4.63 10.88 11.06
N LYS A 84 -3.49 10.78 11.76
CA LYS A 84 -3.36 10.25 13.13
C LYS A 84 -3.80 8.78 13.29
N SER A 85 -4.10 8.09 12.21
CA SER A 85 -4.32 6.65 12.22
C SER A 85 -2.99 5.88 12.10
N ASN A 86 -3.05 4.56 12.16
CA ASN A 86 -1.89 3.68 11.99
C ASN A 86 -2.22 2.57 10.98
N ASN A 87 -1.20 1.86 10.50
CA ASN A 87 -1.36 0.73 9.59
C ASN A 87 -1.81 -0.52 10.37
N LYS A 88 -3.03 -0.47 10.90
CA LYS A 88 -3.61 -1.58 11.66
C LYS A 88 -4.06 -2.69 10.73
N ILE A 89 -3.50 -3.87 10.95
CA ILE A 89 -3.83 -5.11 10.25
C ILE A 89 -4.27 -6.15 11.29
N LEU A 90 -5.33 -6.88 11.00
CA LEU A 90 -5.68 -8.09 11.73
C LEU A 90 -5.33 -9.29 10.85
N TRP A 91 -4.44 -10.12 11.35
CA TRP A 91 -4.08 -11.40 10.74
C TRP A 91 -4.99 -12.48 11.29
N VAL A 92 -5.68 -13.19 10.40
CA VAL A 92 -6.52 -14.31 10.78
C VAL A 92 -6.01 -15.56 10.06
N SER A 93 -5.64 -16.57 10.83
CA SER A 93 -5.26 -17.88 10.31
C SER A 93 -6.51 -18.74 10.12
N ARG A 94 -6.59 -19.44 9.00
CA ARG A 94 -7.66 -20.40 8.72
C ARG A 94 -7.65 -21.59 9.69
N ARG A 95 -6.47 -21.94 10.21
CA ARG A 95 -6.30 -23.05 11.12
C ARG A 95 -6.39 -22.55 12.56
N ALA A 96 -7.30 -23.16 13.32
CA ALA A 96 -7.35 -22.92 14.75
C ALA A 96 -6.04 -23.41 15.41
N PRO A 97 -5.54 -22.68 16.41
CA PRO A 97 -4.37 -23.13 17.16
C PRO A 97 -4.65 -24.45 17.88
N THR A 98 -3.66 -25.31 17.93
CA THR A 98 -3.69 -26.52 18.79
C THR A 98 -3.67 -26.11 20.27
N LEU A 99 -4.02 -27.04 21.16
CA LEU A 99 -3.95 -26.78 22.62
C LEU A 99 -2.54 -26.33 23.06
N SER A 100 -1.50 -26.93 22.50
CA SER A 100 -0.11 -26.54 22.78
C SER A 100 0.20 -25.13 22.31
N GLU A 101 -0.26 -24.74 21.14
CA GLU A 101 -0.09 -23.40 20.60
C GLU A 101 -0.92 -22.36 21.38
N ALA A 102 -2.10 -22.72 21.83
CA ALA A 102 -2.93 -21.85 22.67
C ALA A 102 -2.30 -21.58 24.04
N THR A 103 -1.52 -22.54 24.59
CA THR A 103 -0.84 -22.38 25.89
C THR A 103 0.55 -21.74 25.76
N SER A 104 1.19 -21.85 24.60
CA SER A 104 2.51 -21.25 24.31
C SER A 104 2.54 -20.74 22.88
N PRO A 105 1.84 -19.63 22.61
CA PRO A 105 1.72 -19.09 21.27
C PRO A 105 3.05 -18.57 20.75
N LYS A 106 3.43 -19.03 19.56
CA LYS A 106 4.58 -18.48 18.84
C LYS A 106 4.17 -17.25 18.07
N PRO A 107 5.08 -16.28 17.88
CA PRO A 107 4.77 -15.09 17.09
C PRO A 107 4.46 -15.46 15.63
N LEU A 108 3.72 -14.59 14.96
CA LEU A 108 3.71 -14.55 13.51
C LEU A 108 4.94 -13.75 13.07
N GLU A 109 5.89 -14.41 12.44
CA GLU A 109 7.07 -13.79 11.85
C GLU A 109 6.74 -13.35 10.41
N ILE A 110 7.04 -12.10 10.10
CA ILE A 110 6.82 -11.48 8.79
C ILE A 110 8.17 -11.04 8.26
N THR A 111 8.68 -11.72 7.25
CA THR A 111 9.82 -11.25 6.48
C THR A 111 9.30 -10.53 5.25
N ALA A 112 9.56 -9.22 5.15
CA ALA A 112 9.07 -8.40 4.05
C ALA A 112 10.23 -7.89 3.20
N THR A 113 10.14 -8.07 1.88
CA THR A 113 11.11 -7.59 0.89
C THR A 113 10.43 -6.59 -0.03
N LEU A 114 11.05 -5.41 -0.20
CA LEU A 114 10.54 -4.39 -1.11
C LEU A 114 10.90 -4.74 -2.55
N ASP A 115 9.88 -4.84 -3.39
CA ASP A 115 10.02 -5.20 -4.80
C ASP A 115 11.03 -4.31 -5.54
N GLY A 116 11.82 -4.93 -6.41
CA GLY A 116 12.87 -4.27 -7.18
C GLY A 116 14.06 -3.76 -6.35
N THR A 117 14.20 -4.15 -5.08
CA THR A 117 15.32 -3.73 -4.21
C THR A 117 15.80 -4.85 -3.30
N ASP A 118 16.97 -4.67 -2.66
CA ASP A 118 17.46 -5.57 -1.60
C ASP A 118 16.93 -5.19 -0.21
N THR A 119 15.99 -4.25 -0.11
CA THR A 119 15.45 -3.79 1.17
C THR A 119 14.59 -4.89 1.79
N ARG A 120 15.05 -5.41 2.93
CA ARG A 120 14.37 -6.45 3.68
C ARG A 120 14.17 -6.01 5.12
N VAL A 121 13.01 -6.28 5.69
CA VAL A 121 12.69 -6.02 7.10
C VAL A 121 11.99 -7.23 7.71
N ILE A 122 12.13 -7.36 9.03
CA ILE A 122 11.44 -8.38 9.81
C ILE A 122 10.47 -7.66 10.74
N ARG A 123 9.27 -8.21 10.86
CA ARG A 123 8.23 -7.79 11.81
C ARG A 123 7.69 -9.02 12.52
N GLU A 124 7.21 -8.82 13.72
CA GLU A 124 6.62 -9.90 14.51
C GLU A 124 5.28 -9.46 15.09
N VAL A 125 4.33 -10.37 15.09
CA VAL A 125 3.06 -10.22 15.81
C VAL A 125 3.11 -11.17 17.00
N ALA A 126 3.26 -10.61 18.18
CA ALA A 126 3.36 -11.40 19.40
C ALA A 126 2.09 -12.23 19.62
N GLY A 127 2.27 -13.48 20.02
CA GLY A 127 1.15 -14.38 20.28
C GLY A 127 0.54 -15.03 19.04
N GLY A 128 1.15 -14.87 17.87
CA GLY A 128 0.68 -15.45 16.60
C GLY A 128 -0.18 -14.52 15.76
N PRO A 129 -0.90 -15.04 14.76
CA PRO A 129 -1.84 -14.24 13.98
C PRO A 129 -2.83 -13.52 14.88
N GLY A 130 -2.94 -12.20 14.72
CA GLY A 130 -3.73 -11.32 15.58
C GLY A 130 -3.64 -9.87 15.15
N PRO A 131 -4.18 -8.93 15.94
CA PRO A 131 -4.13 -7.50 15.62
C PRO A 131 -2.72 -6.93 15.81
N SER A 132 -2.27 -6.15 14.84
CA SER A 132 -0.95 -5.51 14.88
C SER A 132 -0.94 -4.18 14.14
N ILE A 133 0.10 -3.38 14.36
CA ILE A 133 0.44 -2.21 13.55
C ILE A 133 1.69 -2.60 12.78
N ILE A 134 1.59 -2.63 11.46
CA ILE A 134 2.70 -3.02 10.58
C ILE A 134 3.10 -1.81 9.73
N ASP A 135 4.15 -1.14 10.14
CA ASP A 135 4.72 -0.02 9.39
C ASP A 135 5.93 -0.47 8.60
N MET A 136 5.99 -0.05 7.33
CA MET A 136 7.11 -0.31 6.44
C MET A 136 7.97 0.95 6.29
N PRO A 137 9.30 0.81 6.19
CA PRO A 137 10.22 1.95 6.17
C PRO A 137 10.18 2.74 4.84
N ARG A 138 9.57 2.16 3.81
CA ARG A 138 9.46 2.76 2.47
C ARG A 138 8.11 2.44 1.85
N ALA A 139 7.65 3.34 0.98
CA ALA A 139 6.53 3.07 0.09
C ALA A 139 6.92 2.06 -0.99
N GLY A 140 5.94 1.36 -1.52
CA GLY A 140 6.12 0.40 -2.61
C GLY A 140 5.36 -0.90 -2.39
N CYS A 141 5.63 -1.86 -3.24
CA CYS A 141 5.12 -3.23 -3.13
C CYS A 141 6.05 -4.04 -2.22
N TRP A 142 5.49 -4.61 -1.19
CA TRP A 142 6.21 -5.47 -0.25
C TRP A 142 5.75 -6.90 -0.40
N HIS A 143 6.66 -7.78 -0.74
CA HIS A 143 6.44 -9.22 -0.71
C HIS A 143 6.70 -9.75 0.70
N LEU A 144 5.70 -10.36 1.31
CA LEU A 144 5.71 -10.87 2.67
C LEU A 144 5.81 -12.39 2.66
N GLU A 145 6.80 -12.92 3.36
CA GLU A 145 6.85 -14.31 3.80
C GLU A 145 6.35 -14.37 5.23
N LEU A 146 5.33 -15.16 5.49
CA LEU A 146 4.63 -15.29 6.75
C LEU A 146 4.91 -16.67 7.36
N ARG A 147 5.28 -16.72 8.64
CA ARG A 147 5.55 -17.97 9.35
C ARG A 147 4.92 -17.94 10.73
N TRP A 148 4.10 -18.92 11.04
CA TRP A 148 3.47 -19.06 12.35
C TRP A 148 3.18 -20.54 12.63
N SER A 149 3.40 -21.00 13.85
CA SER A 149 2.99 -22.34 14.33
C SER A 149 3.27 -23.47 13.34
N GLY A 150 4.41 -23.44 12.65
CA GLY A 150 4.78 -24.44 11.64
C GLY A 150 4.10 -24.27 10.28
N HIS A 151 3.29 -23.24 10.09
CA HIS A 151 2.68 -22.86 8.82
C HIS A 151 3.49 -21.75 8.13
N THR A 152 3.36 -21.69 6.83
CA THR A 152 3.94 -20.62 5.98
C THR A 152 2.94 -20.21 4.93
N ASP A 153 2.92 -18.93 4.59
CA ASP A 153 2.19 -18.40 3.45
C ASP A 153 2.92 -17.17 2.91
N THR A 154 2.51 -16.65 1.78
CA THR A 154 3.05 -15.41 1.20
C THR A 154 1.94 -14.50 0.76
N MET A 155 2.17 -13.19 0.76
CA MET A 155 1.26 -12.19 0.18
C MET A 155 2.02 -10.93 -0.17
N ASP A 156 1.41 -10.12 -1.02
CA ASP A 156 1.92 -8.79 -1.33
C ASP A 156 1.04 -7.72 -0.69
N LEU A 157 1.68 -6.67 -0.14
CA LEU A 157 1.00 -5.48 0.35
C LEU A 157 1.61 -4.22 -0.25
N VAL A 158 0.75 -3.28 -0.67
CA VAL A 158 1.18 -1.98 -1.19
C VAL A 158 1.10 -0.93 -0.09
N TYR A 159 2.21 -0.24 0.15
CA TYR A 159 2.28 0.94 1.00
C TYR A 159 2.46 2.18 0.13
N LEU A 160 1.54 3.12 0.22
CA LEU A 160 1.67 4.43 -0.42
C LEU A 160 2.74 5.27 0.30
N ASP A 161 3.36 6.24 -0.39
CA ASP A 161 4.27 7.19 0.25
C ASP A 161 3.52 7.98 1.34
N ARG A 162 2.36 8.52 0.98
CA ARG A 162 1.45 9.20 1.89
C ARG A 162 0.00 9.03 1.46
N LEU A 163 -0.93 9.24 2.38
CA LEU A 163 -2.35 9.15 2.07
C LEU A 163 -2.77 10.27 1.11
N PRO A 164 -3.70 9.99 0.17
CA PRO A 164 -4.35 11.03 -0.61
C PRO A 164 -5.01 12.04 0.34
N GLN A 165 -4.71 13.33 0.14
CA GLN A 165 -5.41 14.37 0.89
C GLN A 165 -6.85 14.45 0.34
N THR A 166 -7.84 14.09 1.15
CA THR A 166 -9.23 14.43 0.85
C THR A 166 -9.36 15.95 0.89
N ARG A 167 -9.53 16.58 -0.27
CA ARG A 167 -9.96 17.99 -0.28
C ARG A 167 -11.29 18.02 0.47
N ARG A 168 -11.31 18.70 1.60
CA ARG A 168 -12.58 19.11 2.18
C ARG A 168 -13.27 20.04 1.18
N PRO A 169 -14.55 19.80 0.86
CA PRO A 169 -15.35 20.73 0.05
C PRO A 169 -15.50 22.08 0.73
#